data_91446c681bf12255ce427f8cb4596f97
#
_entry.id   91446c681bf12255ce427f8cb4596f97
#
_cell.length_a   1.000
_cell.length_b   1.000
_cell.length_c   1.000
_cell.angle_alpha   90.00
_cell.angle_beta   90.00
_cell.angle_gamma   90.00
#
_symmetry.space_group_name_H-M   'P 1'
#
loop_
_entity.id
_entity.type
_entity.pdbx_description
1 polymer ?
#
loop_
_entity_poly.entity_id
_entity_poly.type
_entity_poly.pdbx_seq_one_letter_code
_entity_poly.pdbx_strand_id
1 'polypeptide(L)'
;MNQTEVTAATLEEAVAKAAEELGVPKDRINAEVIKTSGLIRKKVTVRATVKQTPQERAVAFINGLIEAMHLNCTATLFDEEDAYRIQLSGKDTPVLIGYRGDTLDSVQYLTLLIANKKDSLDKRIVLDGENYREKRTVTLSKLAKNLAFKAAKSGRPVELEPMNPFERRVIHSALADDRFVTTESVGEEPYRHIVIKPNRVKTYDDRGGRGGRGDRGGRGGRYNDKKSSSGYSARAARDAAPKTEPQEEQPRDMYNYEYSRNFKRTGGGKMRSFGEKSRRF
;
A
#
# COMPACT_ATOMS: atom_id res chain seq x y z
N MET A 1 23.90 -5.22 26.36
CA MET A 1 23.94 -6.69 26.62
C MET A 1 22.62 -7.05 27.31
N ASN A 2 21.90 -8.07 26.85
CA ASN A 2 20.58 -8.40 27.42
C ASN A 2 20.60 -9.61 28.35
N GLN A 3 21.80 -10.12 28.69
CA GLN A 3 21.98 -11.22 29.62
C GLN A 3 23.30 -11.10 30.36
N THR A 4 23.30 -11.59 31.62
CA THR A 4 24.50 -11.74 32.46
C THR A 4 24.41 -13.02 33.28
N GLU A 5 25.57 -13.56 33.72
CA GLU A 5 25.64 -14.72 34.64
C GLU A 5 26.18 -14.25 36.00
N VAL A 6 25.34 -14.34 37.00
CA VAL A 6 25.68 -13.89 38.37
C VAL A 6 25.63 -15.04 39.34
N THR A 7 26.62 -15.09 40.26
CA THR A 7 26.67 -16.07 41.35
C THR A 7 26.47 -15.34 42.68
N ALA A 8 25.50 -15.82 43.50
CA ALA A 8 25.23 -15.29 44.82
C ALA A 8 24.88 -16.41 45.83
N ALA A 9 24.65 -16.05 47.08
CA ALA A 9 24.27 -17.03 48.10
C ALA A 9 22.80 -17.45 47.99
N THR A 10 21.94 -16.54 47.52
CA THR A 10 20.52 -16.77 47.31
C THR A 10 20.09 -16.33 45.90
N LEU A 11 18.95 -16.87 45.45
CA LEU A 11 18.37 -16.48 44.15
C LEU A 11 18.03 -14.99 44.11
N GLU A 12 17.50 -14.46 45.21
CA GLU A 12 17.10 -13.02 45.33
C GLU A 12 18.30 -12.10 45.23
N GLU A 13 19.41 -12.42 45.89
CA GLU A 13 20.68 -11.69 45.75
C GLU A 13 21.25 -11.75 44.37
N ALA A 14 21.15 -12.89 43.69
CA ALA A 14 21.60 -13.06 42.32
C ALA A 14 20.79 -12.18 41.36
N VAL A 15 19.47 -12.13 41.52
CA VAL A 15 18.56 -11.24 40.73
C VAL A 15 18.85 -9.78 41.03
N ALA A 16 19.10 -9.40 42.32
CA ALA A 16 19.43 -8.04 42.69
C ALA A 16 20.73 -7.56 42.00
N LYS A 17 21.78 -8.36 42.08
CA LYS A 17 23.08 -8.08 41.42
C LYS A 17 22.94 -7.99 39.88
N ALA A 18 22.21 -8.94 39.31
CA ALA A 18 21.94 -8.91 37.86
C ALA A 18 21.14 -7.64 37.44
N ALA A 19 20.23 -7.18 38.30
CA ALA A 19 19.48 -5.94 38.08
C ALA A 19 20.37 -4.71 38.06
N GLU A 20 21.34 -4.64 39.01
CA GLU A 20 22.35 -3.58 39.05
C GLU A 20 23.26 -3.62 37.84
N GLU A 21 23.73 -4.81 37.47
CA GLU A 21 24.68 -5.00 36.36
C GLU A 21 24.05 -4.69 34.98
N LEU A 22 22.77 -5.04 34.82
CA LEU A 22 22.01 -4.78 33.59
C LEU A 22 21.32 -3.41 33.58
N GLY A 23 21.32 -2.68 34.69
CA GLY A 23 20.69 -1.35 34.80
C GLY A 23 19.18 -1.36 34.66
N VAL A 24 18.51 -2.47 35.06
CA VAL A 24 17.05 -2.66 34.93
C VAL A 24 16.42 -3.01 36.27
N PRO A 25 15.13 -2.70 36.51
CA PRO A 25 14.44 -3.10 37.70
C PRO A 25 14.30 -4.61 37.80
N LYS A 26 14.25 -5.14 39.06
CA LYS A 26 14.25 -6.59 39.34
C LYS A 26 13.11 -7.37 38.69
N ASP A 27 11.94 -6.77 38.58
CA ASP A 27 10.73 -7.31 37.95
C ASP A 27 10.90 -7.56 36.42
N ARG A 28 11.85 -6.86 35.78
CA ARG A 28 12.22 -7.05 34.38
C ARG A 28 13.28 -8.12 34.15
N ILE A 29 13.72 -8.82 35.20
CA ILE A 29 14.69 -9.90 35.06
C ILE A 29 13.98 -11.26 35.02
N ASN A 30 14.33 -12.06 34.02
CA ASN A 30 14.04 -13.48 34.00
C ASN A 30 15.31 -14.22 34.44
N ALA A 31 15.25 -14.92 35.58
CA ALA A 31 16.38 -15.60 36.20
C ALA A 31 16.25 -17.11 36.03
N GLU A 32 17.20 -17.71 35.36
CA GLU A 32 17.29 -19.17 35.19
C GLU A 32 18.48 -19.69 35.99
N VAL A 33 18.22 -20.62 36.90
CA VAL A 33 19.28 -21.24 37.70
C VAL A 33 20.05 -22.24 36.85
N ILE A 34 21.34 -21.95 36.59
CA ILE A 34 22.24 -22.82 35.80
C ILE A 34 22.87 -23.84 36.69
N LYS A 35 23.32 -23.44 37.88
CA LYS A 35 24.12 -24.31 38.77
C LYS A 35 23.90 -23.92 40.22
N THR A 36 23.75 -24.96 41.06
CA THR A 36 23.78 -24.80 42.51
C THR A 36 24.98 -25.61 43.03
N SER A 37 25.88 -24.96 43.77
CA SER A 37 27.09 -25.61 44.30
C SER A 37 27.29 -25.27 45.78
N GLY A 38 27.94 -26.19 46.51
CA GLY A 38 28.33 -26.04 47.90
C GLY A 38 27.49 -26.87 48.88
N LEU A 39 28.15 -27.70 49.69
CA LEU A 39 27.56 -28.51 50.77
C LEU A 39 27.32 -27.68 52.06
N ILE A 40 28.20 -26.73 52.38
CA ILE A 40 28.15 -25.92 53.60
C ILE A 40 27.73 -24.48 53.29
N ARG A 41 28.16 -23.88 52.15
CA ARG A 41 27.74 -22.58 51.67
C ARG A 41 27.15 -22.76 50.27
N LYS A 42 25.82 -22.77 50.18
CA LYS A 42 25.12 -22.85 48.89
C LYS A 42 25.42 -21.60 48.11
N LYS A 43 25.93 -21.79 46.87
CA LYS A 43 26.05 -20.74 45.85
C LYS A 43 25.17 -21.08 44.67
N VAL A 44 24.37 -20.11 44.23
CA VAL A 44 23.48 -20.26 43.08
C VAL A 44 24.04 -19.40 41.97
N THR A 45 24.33 -20.02 40.82
CA THR A 45 24.67 -19.29 39.58
C THR A 45 23.43 -19.19 38.73
N VAL A 46 23.08 -17.97 38.40
CA VAL A 46 21.86 -17.62 37.67
C VAL A 46 22.23 -16.94 36.39
N ARG A 47 21.62 -17.39 35.28
CA ARG A 47 21.60 -16.64 34.03
C ARG A 47 20.40 -15.71 34.09
N ALA A 48 20.69 -14.41 34.15
CA ALA A 48 19.70 -13.37 34.17
C ALA A 48 19.53 -12.78 32.74
N THR A 49 18.31 -12.77 32.24
CA THR A 49 17.97 -12.17 30.96
C THR A 49 16.94 -11.06 31.19
N VAL A 50 17.07 -9.96 30.47
CA VAL A 50 16.08 -8.88 30.54
C VAL A 50 14.80 -9.31 29.83
N LYS A 51 13.66 -9.23 30.52
CA LYS A 51 12.34 -9.40 29.89
C LYS A 51 12.10 -8.23 28.96
N GLN A 52 11.99 -8.52 27.68
CA GLN A 52 11.62 -7.53 26.69
C GLN A 52 10.12 -7.18 26.82
N THR A 53 9.81 -5.91 26.79
CA THR A 53 8.42 -5.44 26.67
C THR A 53 7.86 -5.79 25.29
N PRO A 54 6.54 -5.83 25.11
CA PRO A 54 5.94 -6.06 23.78
C PRO A 54 6.45 -5.11 22.70
N GLN A 55 6.65 -3.82 23.05
CA GLN A 55 7.17 -2.79 22.13
C GLN A 55 8.63 -3.08 21.74
N GLU A 56 9.47 -3.46 22.72
CA GLU A 56 10.86 -3.80 22.47
C GLU A 56 10.98 -5.04 21.57
N ARG A 57 10.11 -6.04 21.77
CA ARG A 57 10.04 -7.22 20.89
C ARG A 57 9.65 -6.85 19.48
N ALA A 58 8.69 -5.93 19.31
CA ALA A 58 8.27 -5.43 18.01
C ALA A 58 9.43 -4.77 17.24
N VAL A 59 10.13 -3.83 17.90
CA VAL A 59 11.26 -3.12 17.30
C VAL A 59 12.43 -4.08 17.02
N ALA A 60 12.73 -4.99 17.94
CA ALA A 60 13.78 -5.98 17.77
C ALA A 60 13.51 -6.90 16.56
N PHE A 61 12.26 -7.30 16.36
CA PHE A 61 11.86 -8.10 15.20
C PHE A 61 12.08 -7.33 13.89
N ILE A 62 11.63 -6.06 13.83
CA ILE A 62 11.77 -5.24 12.61
C ILE A 62 13.25 -4.99 12.31
N ASN A 63 14.06 -4.66 13.32
CA ASN A 63 15.50 -4.47 13.12
C ASN A 63 16.19 -5.77 12.66
N GLY A 64 15.82 -6.93 13.24
CA GLY A 64 16.31 -8.22 12.79
C GLY A 64 15.91 -8.55 11.35
N LEU A 65 14.71 -8.15 10.91
CA LEU A 65 14.25 -8.30 9.53
C LEU A 65 15.05 -7.40 8.58
N ILE A 66 15.27 -6.13 8.96
CA ILE A 66 16.08 -5.16 8.19
C ILE A 66 17.50 -5.69 8.00
N GLU A 67 18.11 -6.19 9.08
CA GLU A 67 19.47 -6.77 9.06
C GLU A 67 19.54 -8.05 8.20
N ALA A 68 18.59 -8.96 8.37
CA ALA A 68 18.53 -10.21 7.61
C ALA A 68 18.32 -9.99 6.11
N MET A 69 17.64 -8.94 5.73
CA MET A 69 17.42 -8.52 4.34
C MET A 69 18.53 -7.59 3.81
N HIS A 70 19.50 -7.23 4.64
CA HIS A 70 20.60 -6.30 4.30
C HIS A 70 20.10 -4.94 3.79
N LEU A 71 19.04 -4.38 4.40
CA LEU A 71 18.44 -3.12 3.98
C LEU A 71 19.05 -1.92 4.73
N ASN A 72 19.23 -0.81 4.02
CA ASN A 72 19.63 0.48 4.60
C ASN A 72 18.37 1.23 5.09
N CYS A 73 17.78 0.71 6.17
CA CYS A 73 16.60 1.25 6.83
C CYS A 73 16.82 1.32 8.34
N THR A 74 16.09 2.22 8.99
CA THR A 74 16.01 2.34 10.45
C THR A 74 14.55 2.30 10.89
N ALA A 75 14.30 1.65 12.02
CA ALA A 75 12.98 1.61 12.64
C ALA A 75 13.01 2.45 13.93
N THR A 76 12.19 3.47 14.01
CA THR A 76 12.06 4.34 15.19
C THR A 76 10.68 4.17 15.82
N LEU A 77 10.66 3.91 17.12
CA LEU A 77 9.42 3.77 17.89
C LEU A 77 8.98 5.13 18.44
N PHE A 78 7.71 5.45 18.26
CA PHE A 78 7.01 6.56 18.87
C PHE A 78 5.85 6.03 19.73
N ASP A 79 5.81 6.42 21.00
CA ASP A 79 4.71 6.10 21.91
C ASP A 79 3.66 7.21 21.80
N GLU A 80 2.57 6.93 21.11
CA GLU A 80 1.43 7.81 20.94
C GLU A 80 0.34 7.41 21.95
N GLU A 81 -0.67 8.26 22.14
CA GLU A 81 -1.74 8.03 23.10
C GLU A 81 -2.47 6.70 22.88
N ASP A 82 -2.81 6.39 21.61
CA ASP A 82 -3.60 5.19 21.24
C ASP A 82 -2.78 4.10 20.53
N ALA A 83 -1.51 4.34 20.21
CA ALA A 83 -0.72 3.43 19.39
C ALA A 83 0.78 3.51 19.65
N TYR A 84 1.46 2.41 19.46
CA TYR A 84 2.90 2.37 19.25
C TYR A 84 3.17 2.49 17.74
N ARG A 85 3.58 3.68 17.31
CA ARG A 85 3.94 3.92 15.91
C ARG A 85 5.40 3.57 15.68
N ILE A 86 5.66 2.65 14.77
CA ILE A 86 7.01 2.32 14.32
C ILE A 86 7.20 2.92 12.93
N GLN A 87 8.06 3.93 12.84
CA GLN A 87 8.36 4.63 11.61
C GLN A 87 9.61 4.04 10.97
N LEU A 88 9.46 3.58 9.71
CA LEU A 88 10.56 3.15 8.88
C LEU A 88 11.08 4.34 8.06
N SER A 89 12.40 4.51 8.04
CA SER A 89 13.07 5.54 7.25
C SER A 89 14.40 5.04 6.71
N GLY A 90 14.76 5.43 5.50
CA GLY A 90 16.01 5.05 4.86
C GLY A 90 15.84 4.79 3.36
N LYS A 91 16.97 4.58 2.70
CA LYS A 91 17.03 4.43 1.24
C LYS A 91 16.21 3.23 0.74
N ASP A 92 16.20 2.14 1.51
CA ASP A 92 15.55 0.89 1.11
C ASP A 92 14.15 0.70 1.75
N THR A 93 13.59 1.75 2.38
CA THR A 93 12.20 1.75 2.88
C THR A 93 11.17 1.27 1.85
N PRO A 94 11.27 1.63 0.54
CA PRO A 94 10.34 1.13 -0.47
C PRO A 94 10.26 -0.39 -0.59
N VAL A 95 11.34 -1.12 -0.25
CA VAL A 95 11.35 -2.60 -0.24
C VAL A 95 10.43 -3.14 0.84
N LEU A 96 10.45 -2.54 2.03
CA LEU A 96 9.57 -2.91 3.15
C LEU A 96 8.12 -2.44 2.95
N ILE A 97 7.90 -1.40 2.17
CA ILE A 97 6.54 -1.00 1.76
C ILE A 97 6.00 -2.04 0.78
N GLY A 98 6.80 -2.42 -0.22
CA GLY A 98 6.44 -3.40 -1.23
C GLY A 98 5.38 -2.90 -2.22
N TYR A 99 4.81 -3.82 -2.97
CA TYR A 99 3.79 -3.49 -3.95
C TYR A 99 2.51 -3.03 -3.26
N ARG A 100 2.15 -1.77 -3.46
CA ARG A 100 0.94 -1.13 -2.90
C ARG A 100 0.81 -1.21 -1.37
N GLY A 101 1.90 -1.44 -0.65
CA GLY A 101 1.89 -1.55 0.81
C GLY A 101 1.60 -2.96 1.33
N ASP A 102 1.51 -3.98 0.47
CA ASP A 102 1.20 -5.36 0.87
C ASP A 102 2.30 -5.94 1.78
N THR A 103 3.57 -5.63 1.49
CA THR A 103 4.68 -6.04 2.35
C THR A 103 4.60 -5.34 3.71
N LEU A 104 4.31 -4.04 3.71
CA LEU A 104 4.16 -3.25 4.94
C LEU A 104 3.05 -3.80 5.85
N ASP A 105 1.90 -4.16 5.27
CA ASP A 105 0.77 -4.76 5.99
C ASP A 105 1.13 -6.14 6.54
N SER A 106 1.85 -6.96 5.78
CA SER A 106 2.32 -8.29 6.20
C SER A 106 3.33 -8.19 7.34
N VAL A 107 4.31 -7.28 7.24
CA VAL A 107 5.30 -7.04 8.29
C VAL A 107 4.63 -6.50 9.55
N GLN A 108 3.67 -5.59 9.43
CA GLN A 108 2.89 -5.08 10.57
C GLN A 108 2.16 -6.22 11.29
N TYR A 109 1.52 -7.12 10.54
CA TYR A 109 0.83 -8.28 11.11
C TYR A 109 1.77 -9.23 11.87
N LEU A 110 2.92 -9.57 11.28
CA LEU A 110 3.94 -10.40 11.93
C LEU A 110 4.50 -9.72 13.18
N THR A 111 4.74 -8.41 13.11
CA THR A 111 5.20 -7.60 14.25
C THR A 111 4.20 -7.67 15.41
N LEU A 112 2.90 -7.56 15.12
CA LEU A 112 1.84 -7.68 16.11
C LEU A 112 1.82 -9.07 16.77
N LEU A 113 1.95 -10.14 15.99
CA LEU A 113 2.01 -11.52 16.52
C LEU A 113 3.19 -11.74 17.46
N ILE A 114 4.38 -11.23 17.08
CA ILE A 114 5.61 -11.39 17.88
C ILE A 114 5.54 -10.55 19.15
N ALA A 115 5.01 -9.32 19.06
CA ALA A 115 4.83 -8.46 20.22
C ALA A 115 3.91 -9.11 21.25
N ASN A 116 2.80 -9.72 20.84
CA ASN A 116 1.80 -10.33 21.72
C ASN A 116 2.15 -11.75 22.19
N LYS A 117 3.28 -12.30 21.81
CA LYS A 117 3.62 -13.72 22.09
C LYS A 117 3.63 -14.10 23.57
N LYS A 118 4.05 -13.20 24.45
CA LYS A 118 4.18 -13.46 25.91
C LYS A 118 3.22 -12.62 26.75
N ASP A 119 3.04 -11.38 26.37
CA ASP A 119 2.23 -10.39 27.08
C ASP A 119 1.37 -9.66 26.07
N SER A 120 0.15 -9.31 26.44
CA SER A 120 -0.73 -8.50 25.60
C SER A 120 -0.23 -7.06 25.50
N LEU A 121 -0.36 -6.47 24.32
CA LEU A 121 -0.17 -5.04 24.13
C LEU A 121 -1.36 -4.27 24.74
N ASP A 122 -1.05 -3.18 25.38
CA ASP A 122 -2.01 -2.19 25.88
C ASP A 122 -2.52 -1.26 24.77
N LYS A 123 -1.69 -1.05 23.73
CA LYS A 123 -1.97 -0.20 22.58
C LYS A 123 -1.73 -0.99 21.26
N ARG A 124 -2.37 -0.55 20.19
CA ARG A 124 -2.14 -1.13 18.86
C ARG A 124 -0.76 -0.76 18.31
N ILE A 125 -0.18 -1.62 17.47
CA ILE A 125 1.03 -1.30 16.71
C ILE A 125 0.62 -0.79 15.34
N VAL A 126 1.22 0.33 14.93
CA VAL A 126 1.09 0.91 13.59
C VAL A 126 2.49 0.99 12.98
N LEU A 127 2.71 0.27 11.89
CA LEU A 127 3.94 0.35 11.10
C LEU A 127 3.70 1.24 9.88
N ASP A 128 4.57 2.22 9.67
CA ASP A 128 4.50 3.08 8.47
C ASP A 128 5.89 3.39 7.93
N GLY A 129 5.99 3.59 6.63
CA GLY A 129 7.21 3.97 5.92
C GLY A 129 7.04 5.34 5.29
N GLU A 130 7.71 6.38 5.81
CA GLU A 130 7.72 7.73 5.21
C GLU A 130 6.32 8.31 4.90
N ASN A 131 5.34 8.06 5.75
CA ASN A 131 3.93 8.45 5.55
C ASN A 131 3.32 7.88 4.26
N TYR A 132 3.70 6.65 3.92
CA TYR A 132 3.23 5.97 2.71
C TYR A 132 1.72 5.88 2.64
N ARG A 133 1.06 5.49 3.75
CA ARG A 133 -0.40 5.29 3.77
C ARG A 133 -1.17 6.56 3.41
N GLU A 134 -0.73 7.71 3.91
CA GLU A 134 -1.32 9.00 3.58
C GLU A 134 -1.06 9.37 2.11
N LYS A 135 0.20 9.30 1.66
CA LYS A 135 0.58 9.55 0.26
C LYS A 135 -0.20 8.65 -0.71
N ARG A 136 -0.38 7.38 -0.35
CA ARG A 136 -1.14 6.41 -1.14
C ARG A 136 -2.61 6.77 -1.22
N THR A 137 -3.23 7.16 -0.10
CA THR A 137 -4.63 7.61 -0.05
C THR A 137 -4.88 8.80 -0.98
N VAL A 138 -3.98 9.80 -0.97
CA VAL A 138 -4.06 10.96 -1.88
C VAL A 138 -3.95 10.52 -3.34
N THR A 139 -3.02 9.61 -3.64
CA THR A 139 -2.81 9.09 -5.00
C THR A 139 -4.04 8.33 -5.50
N LEU A 140 -4.63 7.46 -4.67
CA LEU A 140 -5.85 6.72 -5.00
C LEU A 140 -7.05 7.63 -5.21
N SER A 141 -7.19 8.68 -4.39
CA SER A 141 -8.27 9.67 -4.55
C SER A 141 -8.14 10.45 -5.85
N LYS A 142 -6.93 10.84 -6.25
CA LYS A 142 -6.66 11.47 -7.55
C LYS A 142 -6.97 10.51 -8.72
N LEU A 143 -6.52 9.26 -8.61
CA LEU A 143 -6.79 8.22 -9.61
C LEU A 143 -8.30 8.01 -9.78
N ALA A 144 -9.04 7.88 -8.68
CA ALA A 144 -10.48 7.69 -8.66
C ALA A 144 -11.20 8.82 -9.42
N LYS A 145 -10.88 10.10 -9.12
CA LYS A 145 -11.47 11.27 -9.80
C LYS A 145 -11.15 11.29 -11.30
N ASN A 146 -9.93 10.96 -11.69
CA ASN A 146 -9.54 10.90 -13.10
C ASN A 146 -10.30 9.81 -13.86
N LEU A 147 -10.46 8.63 -13.25
CA LEU A 147 -11.19 7.52 -13.85
C LEU A 147 -12.70 7.77 -13.86
N ALA A 148 -13.26 8.42 -12.84
CA ALA A 148 -14.64 8.86 -12.82
C ALA A 148 -14.96 9.83 -13.98
N PHE A 149 -14.11 10.83 -14.19
CA PHE A 149 -14.23 11.73 -15.34
C PHE A 149 -14.16 10.96 -16.68
N LYS A 150 -13.24 10.00 -16.80
CA LYS A 150 -13.12 9.15 -18.00
C LYS A 150 -14.36 8.30 -18.22
N ALA A 151 -14.91 7.67 -17.18
CA ALA A 151 -16.13 6.87 -17.23
C ALA A 151 -17.35 7.71 -17.62
N ALA A 152 -17.54 8.87 -16.98
CA ALA A 152 -18.61 9.81 -17.27
C ALA A 152 -18.56 10.31 -18.71
N LYS A 153 -17.37 10.70 -19.20
CA LYS A 153 -17.17 11.19 -20.57
C LYS A 153 -17.37 10.10 -21.64
N SER A 154 -16.91 8.88 -21.38
CA SER A 154 -17.02 7.78 -22.35
C SER A 154 -18.37 7.09 -22.33
N GLY A 155 -19.15 7.25 -21.25
CA GLY A 155 -20.40 6.53 -21.03
C GLY A 155 -20.19 5.01 -20.82
N ARG A 156 -18.97 4.58 -20.54
CA ARG A 156 -18.60 3.17 -20.36
C ARG A 156 -18.06 2.94 -18.96
N PRO A 157 -18.35 1.79 -18.34
CA PRO A 157 -17.74 1.43 -17.06
C PRO A 157 -16.21 1.31 -17.20
N VAL A 158 -15.51 1.64 -16.12
CA VAL A 158 -14.05 1.51 -16.01
C VAL A 158 -13.75 0.56 -14.86
N GLU A 159 -13.07 -0.53 -15.14
CA GLU A 159 -12.63 -1.51 -14.16
C GLU A 159 -11.22 -1.16 -13.71
N LEU A 160 -10.99 -1.23 -12.40
CA LEU A 160 -9.68 -1.04 -11.80
C LEU A 160 -9.01 -2.41 -11.59
N GLU A 161 -7.72 -2.37 -11.29
CA GLU A 161 -6.99 -3.56 -10.90
C GLU A 161 -7.44 -4.07 -9.52
N PRO A 162 -7.25 -5.37 -9.23
CA PRO A 162 -7.45 -5.91 -7.88
C PRO A 162 -6.69 -5.13 -6.82
N MET A 163 -7.31 -4.90 -5.68
CA MET A 163 -6.73 -4.12 -4.58
C MET A 163 -7.31 -4.54 -3.24
N ASN A 164 -6.58 -4.25 -2.17
CA ASN A 164 -6.97 -4.59 -0.82
C ASN A 164 -8.26 -3.85 -0.37
N PRO A 165 -8.96 -4.32 0.68
CA PRO A 165 -10.22 -3.73 1.14
C PRO A 165 -10.11 -2.26 1.54
N PHE A 166 -8.96 -1.85 2.08
CA PHE A 166 -8.72 -0.46 2.48
C PHE A 166 -8.67 0.46 1.25
N GLU A 167 -7.91 0.08 0.21
CA GLU A 167 -7.81 0.85 -1.03
C GLU A 167 -9.17 0.96 -1.74
N ARG A 168 -9.95 -0.13 -1.77
CA ARG A 168 -11.31 -0.11 -2.31
C ARG A 168 -12.22 0.87 -1.56
N ARG A 169 -12.11 0.93 -0.23
CA ARG A 169 -12.85 1.90 0.59
C ARG A 169 -12.44 3.33 0.26
N VAL A 170 -11.14 3.62 0.10
CA VAL A 170 -10.64 4.95 -0.26
C VAL A 170 -11.25 5.44 -1.58
N ILE A 171 -11.24 4.59 -2.62
CA ILE A 171 -11.81 4.92 -3.92
C ILE A 171 -13.31 5.14 -3.83
N HIS A 172 -14.02 4.25 -3.13
CA HIS A 172 -15.46 4.37 -2.92
C HIS A 172 -15.81 5.67 -2.20
N SER A 173 -15.12 6.00 -1.11
CA SER A 173 -15.34 7.24 -0.35
C SER A 173 -15.00 8.49 -1.16
N ALA A 174 -13.94 8.43 -2.00
CA ALA A 174 -13.56 9.57 -2.84
C ALA A 174 -14.59 9.91 -3.93
N LEU A 175 -15.47 8.97 -4.29
CA LEU A 175 -16.49 9.11 -5.33
C LEU A 175 -17.93 8.99 -4.78
N ALA A 176 -18.12 8.88 -3.46
CA ALA A 176 -19.44 8.71 -2.85
C ALA A 176 -20.42 9.84 -3.21
N ASP A 177 -19.91 11.07 -3.28
CA ASP A 177 -20.69 12.27 -3.58
C ASP A 177 -20.69 12.65 -5.07
N ASP A 178 -20.10 11.82 -5.94
CA ASP A 178 -20.04 12.10 -7.37
C ASP A 178 -21.37 11.75 -8.04
N ARG A 179 -22.05 12.76 -8.60
CA ARG A 179 -23.35 12.60 -9.26
C ARG A 179 -23.30 11.92 -10.63
N PHE A 180 -22.12 11.84 -11.24
CA PHE A 180 -21.94 11.34 -12.60
C PHE A 180 -21.54 9.86 -12.67
N VAL A 181 -21.08 9.30 -11.57
CA VAL A 181 -20.62 7.92 -11.49
C VAL A 181 -21.09 7.25 -10.21
N THR A 182 -21.14 5.92 -10.24
CA THR A 182 -21.29 5.05 -9.07
C THR A 182 -20.15 4.05 -9.04
N THR A 183 -19.79 3.59 -7.85
CA THR A 183 -18.72 2.60 -7.66
C THR A 183 -19.29 1.32 -7.10
N GLU A 184 -18.82 0.20 -7.60
CA GLU A 184 -19.19 -1.14 -7.14
C GLU A 184 -17.94 -1.99 -6.93
N SER A 185 -17.88 -2.74 -5.83
CA SER A 185 -16.81 -3.69 -5.57
C SER A 185 -17.22 -5.07 -6.04
N VAL A 186 -16.52 -5.60 -7.06
CA VAL A 186 -16.86 -6.85 -7.77
C VAL A 186 -15.74 -7.87 -7.62
N GLY A 187 -16.11 -9.17 -7.66
CA GLY A 187 -15.19 -10.30 -7.58
C GLY A 187 -14.94 -10.79 -6.16
N GLU A 188 -14.11 -11.82 -6.05
CA GLU A 188 -13.69 -12.44 -4.79
C GLU A 188 -12.21 -12.22 -4.55
N GLU A 189 -11.79 -12.20 -3.26
CA GLU A 189 -10.37 -12.09 -2.92
C GLU A 189 -9.58 -13.29 -3.50
N PRO A 190 -8.38 -13.08 -4.03
CA PRO A 190 -7.59 -11.84 -4.07
C PRO A 190 -7.85 -10.94 -5.29
N TYR A 191 -8.79 -11.29 -6.17
CA TYR A 191 -9.06 -10.59 -7.44
C TYR A 191 -10.14 -9.51 -7.34
N ARG A 192 -10.62 -9.23 -6.14
CA ARG A 192 -11.68 -8.26 -5.92
C ARG A 192 -11.22 -6.84 -6.23
N HIS A 193 -12.01 -6.12 -7.03
CA HIS A 193 -11.67 -4.80 -7.56
C HIS A 193 -12.87 -3.84 -7.56
N ILE A 194 -12.62 -2.58 -7.89
CA ILE A 194 -13.65 -1.55 -8.07
C ILE A 194 -13.98 -1.39 -9.54
N VAL A 195 -15.28 -1.30 -9.83
CA VAL A 195 -15.83 -0.89 -11.13
C VAL A 195 -16.50 0.46 -10.96
N ILE A 196 -16.06 1.46 -11.73
CA ILE A 196 -16.68 2.79 -11.79
C ILE A 196 -17.68 2.80 -12.93
N LYS A 197 -18.96 2.90 -12.61
CA LYS A 197 -20.07 2.89 -13.58
C LYS A 197 -20.58 4.32 -13.79
N PRO A 198 -20.70 4.79 -15.05
CA PRO A 198 -21.28 6.11 -15.30
C PRO A 198 -22.78 6.09 -15.02
N ASN A 199 -23.26 7.11 -14.31
CA ASN A 199 -24.68 7.36 -14.17
C ASN A 199 -25.17 7.96 -15.50
N ARG A 200 -26.12 7.30 -16.17
CA ARG A 200 -26.77 7.89 -17.36
C ARG A 200 -27.57 9.11 -16.92
N VAL A 201 -26.93 10.25 -16.85
CA VAL A 201 -27.64 11.52 -16.85
C VAL A 201 -28.19 11.65 -18.27
N LYS A 202 -29.50 11.57 -18.43
CA LYS A 202 -30.17 11.94 -19.69
C LYS A 202 -29.86 13.42 -19.91
N THR A 203 -28.80 13.69 -20.68
CA THR A 203 -28.57 15.04 -21.18
C THR A 203 -29.73 15.40 -22.08
N TYR A 204 -30.29 16.61 -21.92
CA TYR A 204 -31.42 17.13 -22.67
C TYR A 204 -31.18 17.22 -24.17
N ASP A 205 -29.99 16.91 -24.66
CA ASP A 205 -29.59 16.93 -26.07
C ASP A 205 -30.09 15.74 -26.92
N ASP A 206 -30.71 14.72 -26.30
CA ASP A 206 -31.26 13.57 -27.05
C ASP A 206 -32.72 13.85 -27.56
N ARG A 207 -33.20 15.09 -27.47
CA ARG A 207 -34.50 15.51 -28.00
C ARG A 207 -34.47 16.06 -29.43
N GLY A 208 -33.34 16.04 -30.13
CA GLY A 208 -33.12 16.62 -31.46
C GLY A 208 -33.20 15.62 -32.62
N GLY A 209 -33.86 14.49 -32.52
CA GLY A 209 -33.84 13.46 -33.58
C GLY A 209 -35.19 12.90 -34.03
N ARG A 210 -36.29 13.63 -33.83
CA ARG A 210 -37.60 13.23 -34.40
C ARG A 210 -38.26 14.40 -35.07
N GLY A 211 -38.13 14.50 -36.37
CA GLY A 211 -38.98 15.40 -37.12
C GLY A 211 -38.48 15.65 -38.53
N GLY A 212 -39.05 14.96 -39.50
CA GLY A 212 -38.85 15.40 -40.86
C GLY A 212 -39.04 14.33 -41.94
N ARG A 213 -40.11 13.56 -41.87
CA ARG A 213 -40.73 13.08 -43.11
C ARG A 213 -41.49 14.25 -43.70
N GLY A 214 -40.99 14.78 -44.81
CA GLY A 214 -41.64 15.76 -45.63
C GLY A 214 -41.28 15.51 -47.08
N ASP A 215 -42.09 14.62 -47.69
CA ASP A 215 -42.22 14.39 -49.11
C ASP A 215 -42.71 15.67 -49.80
N ARG A 216 -42.17 15.99 -50.98
CA ARG A 216 -42.78 16.57 -52.19
C ARG A 216 -41.72 17.39 -52.93
N GLY A 217 -41.17 16.88 -54.08
CA GLY A 217 -41.76 17.11 -55.38
C GLY A 217 -41.41 18.48 -55.98
N GLY A 218 -40.61 18.49 -57.04
CA GLY A 218 -40.58 19.65 -57.91
C GLY A 218 -39.27 19.90 -58.65
N ARG A 219 -39.15 19.24 -59.79
CA ARG A 219 -38.73 19.74 -61.11
C ARG A 219 -37.79 20.95 -61.23
N GLY A 220 -36.67 20.72 -61.93
CA GLY A 220 -36.36 21.51 -63.10
C GLY A 220 -35.36 22.64 -62.92
N GLY A 221 -34.28 22.60 -63.63
CA GLY A 221 -33.49 23.82 -63.90
C GLY A 221 -32.04 23.52 -64.23
N ARG A 222 -31.78 23.28 -65.50
CA ARG A 222 -30.44 23.31 -66.11
C ARG A 222 -29.87 24.75 -66.06
N TYR A 223 -28.57 24.83 -66.11
CA TYR A 223 -27.67 25.74 -66.83
C TYR A 223 -26.53 26.20 -65.94
N ASN A 224 -25.38 25.73 -66.25
CA ASN A 224 -24.31 26.34 -67.05
C ASN A 224 -23.31 27.22 -66.32
N ASP A 225 -22.13 26.73 -66.27
CA ASP A 225 -20.85 27.29 -66.68
C ASP A 225 -20.46 28.73 -66.20
N LYS A 226 -19.33 28.81 -65.58
CA LYS A 226 -18.09 29.46 -66.00
C LYS A 226 -17.11 29.79 -64.86
N LYS A 227 -15.94 29.23 -65.06
CA LYS A 227 -14.60 29.79 -64.83
C LYS A 227 -14.49 31.23 -64.28
N SER A 228 -13.62 31.37 -63.25
CA SER A 228 -12.45 32.28 -63.21
C SER A 228 -11.76 32.15 -61.87
N SER A 229 -10.58 31.61 -61.76
CA SER A 229 -9.22 32.16 -61.69
C SER A 229 -9.06 33.50 -60.96
N SER A 230 -8.36 33.45 -59.86
CA SER A 230 -7.30 34.33 -59.33
C SER A 230 -7.24 34.11 -57.84
N GLY A 231 -6.23 33.66 -57.20
CA GLY A 231 -4.85 34.11 -57.20
C GLY A 231 -4.73 35.38 -56.34
N TYR A 232 -4.38 35.21 -55.07
CA TYR A 232 -3.41 36.10 -54.46
C TYR A 232 -3.07 35.62 -53.05
N SER A 233 -1.82 35.41 -52.86
CA SER A 233 -1.00 35.38 -51.70
C SER A 233 -1.35 36.41 -50.65
N ALA A 234 -1.29 36.02 -49.37
CA ALA A 234 -0.83 36.90 -48.31
C ALA A 234 -0.27 36.07 -47.16
N ARG A 235 0.94 36.10 -47.08
CA ARG A 235 1.96 36.01 -46.06
C ARG A 235 1.61 36.95 -44.88
N ALA A 236 2.03 36.52 -43.67
CA ALA A 236 2.21 37.29 -42.45
C ALA A 236 1.03 37.31 -41.46
N ALA A 237 1.17 36.42 -40.45
CA ALA A 237 1.11 36.74 -39.03
C ALA A 237 1.63 35.53 -38.24
N ARG A 238 2.94 35.39 -38.15
CA ARG A 238 3.60 34.76 -37.02
C ARG A 238 3.70 35.84 -35.99
N ASP A 239 3.10 35.60 -34.82
CA ASP A 239 3.62 36.00 -33.52
C ASP A 239 2.53 35.85 -32.48
N ALA A 240 2.94 35.22 -31.35
CA ALA A 240 2.22 35.05 -30.10
C ALA A 240 1.64 33.67 -29.83
N ALA A 241 2.53 32.67 -29.69
CA ALA A 241 2.31 31.54 -28.80
C ALA A 241 2.75 31.95 -27.38
N PRO A 242 1.92 31.78 -26.33
CA PRO A 242 2.39 31.96 -24.96
C PRO A 242 3.41 30.86 -24.60
N LYS A 243 4.53 31.28 -24.06
CA LYS A 243 5.57 30.42 -23.48
C LYS A 243 4.94 29.62 -22.36
N THR A 244 4.71 28.34 -22.59
CA THR A 244 4.46 27.34 -21.53
C THR A 244 5.75 27.19 -20.74
N GLU A 245 5.68 27.50 -19.45
CA GLU A 245 6.71 27.17 -18.48
C GLU A 245 6.97 25.66 -18.49
N PRO A 246 8.22 25.20 -18.25
CA PRO A 246 8.52 23.79 -18.23
C PRO A 246 7.76 23.15 -17.07
N GLN A 247 6.81 22.28 -17.39
CA GLN A 247 6.23 21.38 -16.41
C GLN A 247 7.33 20.47 -15.90
N GLU A 248 7.60 20.55 -14.60
CA GLU A 248 8.43 19.56 -13.89
C GLU A 248 7.87 18.17 -14.23
N GLU A 249 8.66 17.39 -14.96
CA GLU A 249 8.38 15.98 -15.19
C GLU A 249 8.37 15.29 -13.82
N GLN A 250 7.16 14.92 -13.37
CA GLN A 250 7.01 14.01 -12.23
C GLN A 250 7.73 12.70 -12.57
N PRO A 251 8.47 12.10 -11.65
CA PRO A 251 9.14 10.83 -11.91
C PRO A 251 8.10 9.80 -12.32
N ARG A 252 8.23 9.31 -13.54
CA ARG A 252 7.43 8.19 -14.05
C ARG A 252 7.74 7.01 -13.14
N ASP A 253 6.69 6.45 -12.53
CA ASP A 253 6.78 5.25 -11.72
C ASP A 253 7.47 4.14 -12.51
N MET A 254 8.78 4.04 -12.39
CA MET A 254 9.62 3.05 -13.07
C MET A 254 9.23 1.62 -12.65
N TYR A 255 8.61 1.47 -11.48
CA TYR A 255 8.12 0.19 -10.95
C TYR A 255 6.94 -0.40 -11.74
N ASN A 256 6.04 0.43 -12.27
CA ASN A 256 4.88 -0.04 -13.03
C ASN A 256 5.25 -0.52 -14.45
N TYR A 257 6.35 -0.04 -15.02
CA TYR A 257 6.73 -0.36 -16.39
C TYR A 257 7.41 -1.74 -16.50
N GLU A 258 8.24 -2.11 -15.55
CA GLU A 258 8.94 -3.41 -15.58
C GLU A 258 8.03 -4.59 -15.21
N TYR A 259 7.11 -4.40 -14.26
CA TYR A 259 6.17 -5.47 -13.86
C TYR A 259 5.19 -5.81 -14.99
N SER A 260 4.63 -4.82 -15.67
CA SER A 260 3.75 -5.03 -16.82
C SER A 260 4.46 -5.68 -18.01
N ARG A 261 5.76 -5.43 -18.17
CA ARG A 261 6.59 -6.00 -19.22
C ARG A 261 6.97 -7.45 -18.94
N ASN A 262 7.25 -7.79 -17.69
CA ASN A 262 7.57 -9.16 -17.26
C ASN A 262 6.34 -10.07 -17.25
N PHE A 263 5.17 -9.57 -16.88
CA PHE A 263 3.92 -10.35 -16.92
C PHE A 263 3.50 -10.73 -18.34
N LYS A 264 3.74 -9.87 -19.34
CA LYS A 264 3.51 -10.19 -20.77
C LYS A 264 4.56 -11.13 -21.36
N ARG A 265 5.72 -11.25 -20.75
CA ARG A 265 6.85 -12.06 -21.24
C ARG A 265 6.86 -13.48 -20.70
N THR A 266 6.28 -13.74 -19.56
CA THR A 266 6.00 -15.08 -19.03
C THR A 266 4.62 -15.51 -19.49
N GLY A 267 4.53 -15.89 -20.77
CA GLY A 267 3.30 -16.38 -21.41
C GLY A 267 2.62 -17.46 -20.59
N GLY A 268 1.30 -17.32 -20.45
CA GLY A 268 0.40 -18.13 -19.65
C GLY A 268 0.70 -19.62 -19.64
N GLY A 269 1.39 -20.06 -18.63
CA GLY A 269 1.55 -21.46 -18.28
C GLY A 269 0.24 -21.96 -17.67
N LYS A 270 -0.46 -22.85 -18.39
CA LYS A 270 -1.60 -23.60 -17.91
C LYS A 270 -1.27 -24.23 -16.56
N MET A 271 -1.98 -23.82 -15.50
CA MET A 271 -1.98 -24.55 -14.23
C MET A 271 -2.50 -25.98 -14.50
N ARG A 272 -1.61 -26.95 -14.33
CA ARG A 272 -2.00 -28.35 -14.26
C ARG A 272 -2.63 -28.58 -12.90
N SER A 273 -3.89 -28.98 -12.89
CA SER A 273 -4.59 -29.48 -11.71
C SER A 273 -3.81 -30.67 -11.14
N PHE A 274 -3.38 -30.56 -9.89
CA PHE A 274 -2.91 -31.70 -9.11
C PHE A 274 -4.13 -32.54 -8.72
N GLY A 275 -4.32 -33.63 -9.47
CA GLY A 275 -5.31 -34.64 -9.20
C GLY A 275 -5.01 -35.41 -7.93
N GLU A 276 -5.98 -35.47 -7.11
CA GLU A 276 -6.24 -36.41 -6.04
C GLU A 276 -5.85 -37.85 -6.44
N LYS A 277 -4.88 -38.45 -5.77
CA LYS A 277 -4.69 -39.91 -5.75
C LYS A 277 -4.80 -40.41 -4.34
N SER A 278 -6.03 -40.75 -3.97
CA SER A 278 -6.29 -41.76 -2.98
C SER A 278 -5.62 -43.07 -3.38
N ARG A 279 -4.81 -43.66 -2.52
CA ARG A 279 -4.52 -45.10 -2.48
C ARG A 279 -4.43 -45.57 -1.05
N ARG A 280 -5.39 -46.45 -0.80
CA ARG A 280 -5.35 -47.58 0.16
C ARG A 280 -4.00 -48.28 0.17
N PHE A 281 -3.47 -48.48 1.35
CA PHE A 281 -3.22 -49.73 2.02
C PHE A 281 -2.91 -49.43 3.47
#